data_fe4c2273d5eabccdcd355b8678a0fac5
#
_entry.id   fe4c2273d5eabccdcd355b8678a0fac5
#
_cell.length_a   1.000
_cell.length_b   1.000
_cell.length_c   1.000
_cell.angle_alpha   90.00
_cell.angle_beta   90.00
_cell.angle_gamma   90.00
#
_symmetry.space_group_name_H-M   'P 1'
#
loop_
_entity.id
_entity.type
_entity.pdbx_description
1 polymer ?
#
loop_
_entity_poly.entity_id
_entity_poly.type
_entity_poly.pdbx_seq_one_letter_code
_entity_poly.pdbx_strand_id
1 'polypeptide(L)'
;EMTSSLVGSEMCIRDSLNIIKEGPAGRRRFIDLELSQLDKVYLSNLSNYNRIINQRNSLLKEIVYQKDLIDTLDIWDMQLAEYGTKIIERRKKFIDEVNRIIGGIHEKLTGGRENIELSYESSAGELSMEEMLRKNRERDIRFKSTSAGPHRDDLCFRVGDLDIRKFGSQGQQRTAALSLKLSEIELVKMLIHDTPILL
;
A
#
# COMPACT_ATOMS: atom_id res chain seq x y z
N GLU A 1 -3.53 -0.12 -34.00
CA GLU A 1 -4.16 -0.31 -32.66
C GLU A 1 -3.40 -1.23 -31.70
N MET A 2 -2.22 -1.76 -32.08
CA MET A 2 -1.44 -2.69 -31.20
C MET A 2 -0.24 -2.05 -30.48
N THR A 3 -0.03 -0.75 -30.61
CA THR A 3 1.13 -0.06 -30.01
C THR A 3 0.88 0.53 -28.62
N SER A 4 -0.38 0.65 -28.18
CA SER A 4 -0.74 1.23 -26.87
C SER A 4 -0.55 0.26 -25.69
N SER A 5 -0.56 -1.05 -25.93
CA SER A 5 -0.42 -2.08 -24.88
C SER A 5 1.03 -2.29 -24.42
N LEU A 6 2.01 -2.10 -25.32
CA LEU A 6 3.43 -2.31 -25.03
C LEU A 6 4.05 -1.22 -24.14
N VAL A 7 3.58 0.03 -24.27
CA VAL A 7 4.07 1.16 -23.46
C VAL A 7 3.67 1.02 -21.99
N GLY A 8 2.53 0.41 -21.71
CA GLY A 8 2.07 0.18 -20.34
C GLY A 8 2.91 -0.86 -19.56
N SER A 9 3.38 -1.92 -20.25
CA SER A 9 4.13 -3.00 -19.61
C SER A 9 5.59 -2.63 -19.30
N GLU A 10 6.27 -1.90 -20.19
CA GLU A 10 7.63 -1.40 -19.91
C GLU A 10 7.68 -0.39 -18.76
N MET A 11 6.65 0.43 -18.63
CA MET A 11 6.52 1.39 -17.52
C MET A 11 6.30 0.66 -16.20
N CYS A 12 5.49 -0.39 -16.16
CA CYS A 12 5.29 -1.23 -14.97
C CYS A 12 6.55 -1.93 -14.45
N ILE A 13 7.40 -2.46 -15.33
CA ILE A 13 8.65 -3.14 -14.93
C ILE A 13 9.65 -2.13 -14.36
N ARG A 14 9.81 -0.98 -14.99
CA ARG A 14 10.74 0.07 -14.54
C ARG A 14 10.32 0.66 -13.20
N ASP A 15 9.02 0.88 -12.98
CA ASP A 15 8.46 1.39 -11.73
C ASP A 15 8.61 0.36 -10.60
N SER A 16 8.38 -0.93 -10.88
CA SER A 16 8.54 -2.01 -9.90
C SER A 16 9.98 -2.15 -9.40
N LEU A 17 10.99 -1.95 -10.26
CA LEU A 17 12.39 -2.02 -9.86
C LEU A 17 12.84 -0.85 -8.96
N ASN A 18 12.09 0.25 -8.95
CA ASN A 18 12.38 1.40 -8.12
C ASN A 18 11.57 1.45 -6.80
N ILE A 19 10.63 0.53 -6.60
CA ILE A 19 9.70 0.54 -5.45
C ILE A 19 10.39 0.71 -4.09
N ILE A 20 11.56 0.11 -3.91
CA ILE A 20 12.30 0.18 -2.65
C ILE A 20 12.90 1.57 -2.45
N LYS A 21 13.34 2.22 -3.54
CA LYS A 21 13.93 3.57 -3.51
C LYS A 21 12.89 4.66 -3.46
N GLU A 22 11.70 4.39 -4.00
CA GLU A 22 10.61 5.35 -3.97
C GLU A 22 10.17 5.65 -2.55
N GLY A 23 9.57 6.84 -2.38
CA GLY A 23 8.96 7.20 -1.11
C GLY A 23 7.69 6.38 -0.81
N PRO A 24 7.11 6.53 0.40
CA PRO A 24 5.90 5.81 0.80
C PRO A 24 4.73 5.93 -0.18
N ALA A 25 4.62 7.05 -0.90
CA ALA A 25 3.57 7.26 -1.90
C ALA A 25 3.69 6.31 -3.10
N GLY A 26 4.91 6.08 -3.60
CA GLY A 26 5.18 5.12 -4.67
C GLY A 26 4.86 3.69 -4.24
N ARG A 27 5.28 3.29 -3.04
CA ARG A 27 4.99 1.96 -2.49
C ARG A 27 3.49 1.71 -2.28
N ARG A 28 2.73 2.72 -1.82
CA ARG A 28 1.27 2.62 -1.73
C ARG A 28 0.63 2.47 -3.11
N ARG A 29 1.05 3.30 -4.08
CA ARG A 29 0.54 3.22 -5.45
C ARG A 29 0.77 1.83 -6.04
N PHE A 30 1.92 1.25 -5.80
CA PHE A 30 2.27 -0.10 -6.23
C PHE A 30 1.29 -1.14 -5.66
N ILE A 31 1.13 -1.22 -4.32
CA ILE A 31 0.23 -2.21 -3.71
C ILE A 31 -1.22 -2.00 -4.14
N ASP A 32 -1.65 -0.73 -4.32
CA ASP A 32 -2.99 -0.41 -4.78
C ASP A 32 -3.22 -0.86 -6.22
N LEU A 33 -2.23 -0.72 -7.08
CA LEU A 33 -2.29 -1.19 -8.46
C LEU A 33 -2.41 -2.71 -8.53
N GLU A 34 -1.51 -3.43 -7.86
CA GLU A 34 -1.51 -4.90 -7.84
C GLU A 34 -2.82 -5.45 -7.26
N LEU A 35 -3.26 -4.95 -6.11
CA LEU A 35 -4.51 -5.41 -5.50
C LEU A 35 -5.75 -5.04 -6.32
N SER A 36 -5.77 -3.89 -6.98
CA SER A 36 -6.90 -3.47 -7.80
C SER A 36 -7.08 -4.36 -9.05
N GLN A 37 -6.01 -4.92 -9.57
CA GLN A 37 -6.06 -5.89 -10.67
C GLN A 37 -6.58 -7.25 -10.22
N LEU A 38 -6.23 -7.68 -9.01
CA LEU A 38 -6.56 -9.00 -8.47
C LEU A 38 -7.93 -9.04 -7.77
N ASP A 39 -8.41 -7.90 -7.26
CA ASP A 39 -9.57 -7.85 -6.34
C ASP A 39 -10.46 -6.63 -6.64
N LYS A 40 -11.58 -6.88 -7.31
CA LYS A 40 -12.57 -5.84 -7.62
C LYS A 40 -13.21 -5.21 -6.37
N VAL A 41 -13.31 -5.98 -5.27
CA VAL A 41 -13.85 -5.48 -3.99
C VAL A 41 -12.85 -4.49 -3.38
N TYR A 42 -11.56 -4.81 -3.44
CA TYR A 42 -10.51 -3.89 -3.02
C TYR A 42 -10.56 -2.58 -3.81
N LEU A 43 -10.65 -2.65 -5.13
CA LEU A 43 -10.74 -1.47 -6.00
C LEU A 43 -11.95 -0.59 -5.63
N SER A 44 -13.11 -1.21 -5.37
CA SER A 44 -14.32 -0.50 -4.93
C SER A 44 -14.11 0.18 -3.58
N ASN A 45 -13.53 -0.53 -2.60
CA ASN A 45 -13.24 0.01 -1.28
C ASN A 45 -12.25 1.18 -1.35
N LEU A 46 -11.19 1.05 -2.16
CA LEU A 46 -10.19 2.09 -2.38
C LEU A 46 -10.81 3.36 -3.00
N SER A 47 -11.68 3.20 -4.00
CA SER A 47 -12.38 4.30 -4.64
C SER A 47 -13.29 5.04 -3.65
N ASN A 48 -14.08 4.31 -2.86
CA ASN A 48 -14.95 4.88 -1.83
C ASN A 48 -14.13 5.60 -0.75
N TYR A 49 -13.05 4.96 -0.28
CA TYR A 49 -12.15 5.56 0.70
C TYR A 49 -11.57 6.89 0.21
N ASN A 50 -11.07 6.93 -1.03
CA ASN A 50 -10.50 8.14 -1.63
C ASN A 50 -11.55 9.25 -1.78
N ARG A 51 -12.77 8.92 -2.13
CA ARG A 51 -13.88 9.89 -2.17
C ARG A 51 -14.17 10.46 -0.78
N ILE A 52 -14.30 9.59 0.22
CA ILE A 52 -14.64 9.98 1.59
C ILE A 52 -13.53 10.83 2.21
N ILE A 53 -12.27 10.46 2.03
CA ILE A 53 -11.15 11.23 2.59
C ILE A 53 -11.07 12.63 1.98
N ASN A 54 -11.37 12.79 0.70
CA ASN A 54 -11.41 14.10 0.06
C ASN A 54 -12.55 14.96 0.62
N GLN A 55 -13.73 14.38 0.83
CA GLN A 55 -14.87 15.07 1.44
C GLN A 55 -14.58 15.44 2.90
N ARG A 56 -14.03 14.51 3.69
CA ARG A 56 -13.60 14.79 5.07
C ARG A 56 -12.56 15.92 5.13
N ASN A 57 -11.57 15.91 4.25
CA ASN A 57 -10.56 16.96 4.21
C ASN A 57 -11.14 18.32 3.76
N SER A 58 -12.16 18.35 2.92
CA SER A 58 -12.90 19.57 2.61
C SER A 58 -13.66 20.09 3.83
N LEU A 59 -14.39 19.21 4.52
CA LEU A 59 -15.08 19.54 5.76
C LEU A 59 -14.12 20.08 6.83
N LEU A 60 -12.95 19.48 7.02
CA LEU A 60 -11.93 19.95 7.96
C LEU A 60 -11.46 21.39 7.67
N LYS A 61 -11.48 21.83 6.41
CA LYS A 61 -11.17 23.20 6.01
C LYS A 61 -12.34 24.14 6.35
N GLU A 62 -13.57 23.69 6.21
CA GLU A 62 -14.80 24.47 6.45
C GLU A 62 -15.07 24.67 7.96
N ILE A 63 -14.81 23.65 8.79
CA ILE A 63 -14.98 23.71 10.26
C ILE A 63 -14.24 24.88 10.89
N VAL A 64 -13.11 25.31 10.32
CA VAL A 64 -12.36 26.46 10.82
C VAL A 64 -13.20 27.76 10.79
N TYR A 65 -14.11 27.85 9.84
CA TYR A 65 -15.00 29.01 9.65
C TYR A 65 -16.40 28.76 10.22
N GLN A 66 -16.85 27.52 10.26
CA GLN A 66 -18.18 27.11 10.69
C GLN A 66 -18.08 25.96 11.70
N LYS A 67 -17.95 26.32 12.98
CA LYS A 67 -17.71 25.33 14.06
C LYS A 67 -18.88 24.35 14.25
N ASP A 68 -20.09 24.73 13.88
CA ASP A 68 -21.28 23.89 13.99
C ASP A 68 -21.19 22.62 13.11
N LEU A 69 -20.29 22.61 12.12
CA LEU A 69 -20.07 21.45 11.27
C LEU A 69 -19.25 20.33 11.93
N ILE A 70 -18.70 20.55 13.13
CA ILE A 70 -17.82 19.59 13.80
C ILE A 70 -18.52 18.25 14.09
N ASP A 71 -19.82 18.28 14.39
CA ASP A 71 -20.60 17.08 14.68
C ASP A 71 -20.81 16.22 13.42
N THR A 72 -20.73 16.81 12.25
CA THR A 72 -20.85 16.06 10.98
C THR A 72 -19.61 15.21 10.69
N LEU A 73 -18.47 15.45 11.36
CA LEU A 73 -17.26 14.62 11.21
C LEU A 73 -17.50 13.17 11.60
N ASP A 74 -18.39 12.89 12.55
CA ASP A 74 -18.66 11.52 13.01
C ASP A 74 -19.14 10.62 11.88
N ILE A 75 -19.95 11.13 10.98
CA ILE A 75 -20.45 10.38 9.82
C ILE A 75 -19.32 10.03 8.87
N TRP A 76 -18.43 10.99 8.61
CA TRP A 76 -17.27 10.78 7.74
C TRP A 76 -16.24 9.88 8.38
N ASP A 77 -16.00 10.02 9.69
CA ASP A 77 -15.09 9.19 10.46
C ASP A 77 -15.53 7.72 10.45
N MET A 78 -16.83 7.46 10.65
CA MET A 78 -17.40 6.10 10.60
C MET A 78 -17.21 5.45 9.22
N GLN A 79 -17.56 6.16 8.14
CA GLN A 79 -17.39 5.63 6.78
C GLN A 79 -15.90 5.43 6.43
N LEU A 80 -15.05 6.38 6.83
CA LEU A 80 -13.62 6.29 6.59
C LEU A 80 -12.99 5.12 7.34
N ALA A 81 -13.44 4.86 8.57
CA ALA A 81 -13.02 3.72 9.38
C ALA A 81 -13.43 2.40 8.72
N GLU A 82 -14.67 2.29 8.25
CA GLU A 82 -15.17 1.08 7.59
C GLU A 82 -14.33 0.70 6.35
N TYR A 83 -14.18 1.63 5.40
CA TYR A 83 -13.42 1.34 4.18
C TYR A 83 -11.91 1.26 4.44
N GLY A 84 -11.40 2.08 5.36
CA GLY A 84 -9.99 2.07 5.74
C GLY A 84 -9.55 0.75 6.35
N THR A 85 -10.35 0.17 7.24
CA THR A 85 -10.10 -1.15 7.84
C THR A 85 -10.04 -2.24 6.78
N LYS A 86 -11.03 -2.30 5.86
CA LYS A 86 -11.05 -3.28 4.76
C LYS A 86 -9.80 -3.19 3.87
N ILE A 87 -9.32 -1.98 3.58
CA ILE A 87 -8.10 -1.75 2.79
C ILE A 87 -6.88 -2.26 3.55
N ILE A 88 -6.73 -1.90 4.83
CA ILE A 88 -5.59 -2.31 5.66
C ILE A 88 -5.53 -3.83 5.80
N GLU A 89 -6.65 -4.48 6.11
CA GLU A 89 -6.74 -5.94 6.21
C GLU A 89 -6.33 -6.63 4.91
N ARG A 90 -6.83 -6.15 3.77
CA ARG A 90 -6.51 -6.74 2.47
C ARG A 90 -5.04 -6.55 2.10
N ARG A 91 -4.46 -5.39 2.40
CA ARG A 91 -3.03 -5.12 2.21
C ARG A 91 -2.16 -6.03 3.09
N LYS A 92 -2.49 -6.18 4.39
CA LYS A 92 -1.78 -7.09 5.30
C LYS A 92 -1.83 -8.52 4.77
N LYS A 93 -3.01 -8.99 4.38
CA LYS A 93 -3.18 -10.34 3.79
C LYS A 93 -2.32 -10.52 2.54
N PHE A 94 -2.25 -9.53 1.65
CA PHE A 94 -1.41 -9.58 0.46
C PHE A 94 0.08 -9.68 0.81
N ILE A 95 0.56 -8.93 1.80
CA ILE A 95 1.94 -9.01 2.27
C ILE A 95 2.25 -10.40 2.86
N ASP A 96 1.32 -10.99 3.61
CA ASP A 96 1.46 -12.34 4.13
C ASP A 96 1.52 -13.38 2.99
N GLU A 97 0.69 -13.23 1.96
CA GLU A 97 0.70 -14.07 0.76
C GLU A 97 2.04 -13.96 0.02
N VAL A 98 2.57 -12.75 -0.17
CA VAL A 98 3.88 -12.50 -0.79
C VAL A 98 5.01 -13.09 0.06
N ASN A 99 4.99 -12.93 1.39
CA ASN A 99 6.03 -13.44 2.28
C ASN A 99 6.18 -14.96 2.24
N ARG A 100 5.13 -15.71 1.95
CA ARG A 100 5.19 -17.18 1.78
C ARG A 100 6.01 -17.60 0.56
N ILE A 101 6.20 -16.71 -0.40
CA ILE A 101 6.82 -17.00 -1.70
C ILE A 101 8.18 -16.32 -1.83
N ILE A 102 8.28 -15.06 -1.40
CA ILE A 102 9.43 -14.19 -1.68
C ILE A 102 10.74 -14.70 -1.09
N GLY A 103 10.68 -15.31 0.10
CA GLY A 103 11.86 -15.85 0.77
C GLY A 103 12.59 -16.88 -0.09
N GLY A 104 11.86 -17.88 -0.62
CA GLY A 104 12.45 -18.91 -1.48
C GLY A 104 12.96 -18.39 -2.82
N ILE A 105 12.33 -17.36 -3.38
CA ILE A 105 12.80 -16.70 -4.60
C ILE A 105 14.07 -15.91 -4.32
N HIS A 106 14.09 -15.14 -3.26
CA HIS A 106 15.23 -14.30 -2.86
C HIS A 106 16.47 -15.16 -2.53
N GLU A 107 16.26 -16.27 -1.83
CA GLU A 107 17.32 -17.24 -1.52
C GLU A 107 17.99 -17.75 -2.78
N LYS A 108 17.22 -18.13 -3.80
CA LYS A 108 17.75 -18.58 -5.10
C LYS A 108 18.56 -17.48 -5.81
N LEU A 109 18.07 -16.23 -5.77
CA LEU A 109 18.74 -15.09 -6.42
C LEU A 109 20.02 -14.67 -5.71
N THR A 110 20.11 -14.85 -4.38
CA THR A 110 21.26 -14.46 -3.56
C THR A 110 22.24 -15.61 -3.29
N GLY A 111 21.91 -16.83 -3.72
CA GLY A 111 22.67 -18.03 -3.41
C GLY A 111 22.64 -18.38 -1.92
N GLY A 112 21.52 -18.17 -1.26
CA GLY A 112 21.31 -18.50 0.15
C GLY A 112 21.94 -17.54 1.16
N ARG A 113 22.43 -16.39 0.69
CA ARG A 113 23.18 -15.44 1.54
C ARG A 113 22.31 -14.46 2.30
N GLU A 114 21.10 -14.23 1.85
CA GLU A 114 20.21 -13.20 2.37
C GLU A 114 18.77 -13.70 2.47
N ASN A 115 18.10 -13.37 3.57
CA ASN A 115 16.66 -13.56 3.76
C ASN A 115 15.95 -12.23 3.62
N ILE A 116 14.82 -12.21 2.92
CA ILE A 116 13.98 -11.02 2.76
C ILE A 116 12.62 -11.22 3.44
N GLU A 117 12.13 -10.16 4.07
CA GLU A 117 10.81 -10.08 4.67
C GLU A 117 10.17 -8.72 4.37
N LEU A 118 8.89 -8.75 4.03
CA LEU A 118 8.06 -7.56 3.89
C LEU A 118 7.17 -7.40 5.11
N SER A 119 6.98 -6.16 5.56
CA SER A 119 5.99 -5.84 6.60
C SER A 119 5.18 -4.62 6.24
N TYR A 120 3.93 -4.60 6.71
CA TYR A 120 3.03 -3.47 6.55
C TYR A 120 3.16 -2.54 7.74
N GLU A 121 3.59 -1.31 7.50
CA GLU A 121 3.73 -0.27 8.52
C GLU A 121 2.47 0.59 8.55
N SER A 122 1.56 0.27 9.48
CA SER A 122 0.34 1.06 9.67
C SER A 122 0.63 2.36 10.42
N SER A 123 0.12 3.47 9.92
CA SER A 123 0.13 4.77 10.60
C SER A 123 -0.69 4.79 11.89
N ALA A 124 -1.60 3.82 12.05
CA ALA A 124 -2.40 3.61 13.26
C ALA A 124 -1.65 2.86 14.36
N GLY A 125 -0.54 2.18 14.03
CA GLY A 125 0.09 1.24 14.93
C GLY A 125 -0.85 0.08 15.25
N GLU A 126 -1.13 -0.15 16.55
CA GLU A 126 -2.03 -1.20 17.04
C GLU A 126 -3.48 -0.74 17.21
N LEU A 127 -3.76 0.57 17.06
CA LEU A 127 -5.11 1.11 17.21
C LEU A 127 -5.99 0.71 16.03
N SER A 128 -7.29 0.55 16.29
CA SER A 128 -8.28 0.47 15.23
C SER A 128 -8.35 1.79 14.44
N MET A 129 -8.86 1.72 13.21
CA MET A 129 -9.00 2.91 12.37
C MET A 129 -9.91 3.96 13.02
N GLU A 130 -10.96 3.51 13.72
CA GLU A 130 -11.90 4.38 14.43
C GLU A 130 -11.22 5.08 15.63
N GLU A 131 -10.53 4.32 16.48
CA GLU A 131 -9.80 4.88 17.63
C GLU A 131 -8.75 5.91 17.19
N MET A 132 -8.06 5.62 16.10
CA MET A 132 -7.07 6.50 15.53
C MET A 132 -7.67 7.81 15.01
N LEU A 133 -8.78 7.76 14.27
CA LEU A 133 -9.47 8.96 13.79
C LEU A 133 -9.94 9.81 14.96
N ARG A 134 -10.49 9.18 16.01
CA ARG A 134 -10.92 9.88 17.25
C ARG A 134 -9.73 10.54 17.94
N LYS A 135 -8.63 9.83 18.12
CA LYS A 135 -7.40 10.33 18.75
C LYS A 135 -6.79 11.51 17.99
N ASN A 136 -6.85 11.47 16.66
CA ASN A 136 -6.24 12.49 15.82
C ASN A 136 -7.18 13.65 15.45
N ARG A 137 -8.44 13.64 15.89
CA ARG A 137 -9.45 14.63 15.47
C ARG A 137 -9.01 16.08 15.64
N GLU A 138 -8.50 16.46 16.81
CA GLU A 138 -8.05 17.82 17.07
C GLU A 138 -6.87 18.21 16.16
N ARG A 139 -5.95 17.28 15.97
CA ARG A 139 -4.83 17.44 15.05
C ARG A 139 -5.31 17.63 13.60
N ASP A 140 -6.23 16.81 13.16
CA ASP A 140 -6.78 16.85 11.80
C ASP A 140 -7.51 18.18 11.53
N ILE A 141 -8.30 18.67 12.50
CA ILE A 141 -8.94 20.00 12.43
C ILE A 141 -7.89 21.10 12.32
N ARG A 142 -6.86 21.06 13.17
CA ARG A 142 -5.79 22.04 13.18
C ARG A 142 -5.01 22.10 11.86
N PHE A 143 -4.69 20.92 11.29
CA PHE A 143 -3.93 20.83 10.05
C PHE A 143 -4.81 20.75 8.79
N LYS A 144 -6.14 20.75 8.94
CA LYS A 144 -7.13 20.69 7.85
C LYS A 144 -6.93 19.48 6.94
N SER A 145 -6.47 18.37 7.49
CA SER A 145 -6.10 17.18 6.74
C SER A 145 -6.12 15.94 7.61
N THR A 146 -6.59 14.83 7.08
CA THR A 146 -6.55 13.52 7.74
C THR A 146 -5.11 13.04 7.86
N SER A 147 -4.66 12.82 9.09
CA SER A 147 -3.24 12.56 9.39
C SER A 147 -2.87 11.10 9.42
N ALA A 148 -3.84 10.17 9.46
CA ALA A 148 -3.57 8.75 9.58
C ALA A 148 -4.60 7.91 8.83
N GLY A 149 -4.21 6.70 8.41
CA GLY A 149 -5.01 5.75 7.62
C GLY A 149 -4.23 5.17 6.45
N PRO A 150 -4.83 4.28 5.64
CA PRO A 150 -4.14 3.57 4.56
C PRO A 150 -3.45 4.48 3.53
N HIS A 151 -3.87 5.74 3.41
CA HIS A 151 -3.21 6.76 2.57
C HIS A 151 -1.91 7.32 3.20
N ARG A 152 -1.59 6.96 4.44
CA ARG A 152 -0.36 7.33 5.18
C ARG A 152 0.53 6.16 5.53
N ASP A 153 0.04 4.94 5.36
CA ASP A 153 0.75 3.72 5.67
C ASP A 153 1.92 3.48 4.69
N ASP A 154 2.82 2.57 5.05
CA ASP A 154 3.99 2.23 4.23
C ASP A 154 4.25 0.73 4.19
N LEU A 155 5.14 0.30 3.29
CA LEU A 155 5.70 -1.04 3.22
C LEU A 155 7.17 -1.00 3.63
N CYS A 156 7.57 -1.90 4.52
CA CYS A 156 8.95 -2.10 4.90
C CYS A 156 9.53 -3.33 4.20
N PHE A 157 10.77 -3.23 3.80
CA PHE A 157 11.55 -4.30 3.20
C PHE A 157 12.78 -4.54 4.07
N ARG A 158 12.91 -5.73 4.67
CA ARG A 158 14.03 -6.12 5.50
C ARG A 158 14.81 -7.25 4.86
N VAL A 159 16.13 -7.12 4.91
CA VAL A 159 17.08 -8.20 4.60
C VAL A 159 17.87 -8.47 5.88
N GLY A 160 17.60 -9.61 6.53
CA GLY A 160 17.99 -9.81 7.91
C GLY A 160 17.37 -8.71 8.80
N ASP A 161 18.20 -8.06 9.62
CA ASP A 161 17.76 -6.97 10.51
C ASP A 161 17.78 -5.58 9.82
N LEU A 162 18.22 -5.51 8.57
CA LEU A 162 18.44 -4.24 7.87
C LEU A 162 17.20 -3.78 7.08
N ASP A 163 16.70 -2.58 7.37
CA ASP A 163 15.72 -1.89 6.50
C ASP A 163 16.44 -1.40 5.23
N ILE A 164 16.24 -2.14 4.13
CA ILE A 164 16.94 -1.87 2.87
C ILE A 164 16.46 -0.63 2.12
N ARG A 165 15.33 -0.05 2.53
CA ARG A 165 14.86 1.24 2.01
C ARG A 165 15.84 2.36 2.37
N LYS A 166 16.46 2.26 3.55
CA LYS A 166 17.33 3.29 4.14
C LYS A 166 18.81 2.94 4.04
N PHE A 167 19.15 1.67 4.28
CA PHE A 167 20.52 1.24 4.50
C PHE A 167 20.98 0.15 3.51
N GLY A 168 20.09 -0.33 2.63
CA GLY A 168 20.42 -1.36 1.65
C GLY A 168 21.37 -0.86 0.56
N SER A 169 22.32 -1.71 0.16
CA SER A 169 23.14 -1.48 -1.03
C SER A 169 22.26 -1.45 -2.29
N GLN A 170 22.74 -0.85 -3.37
CA GLN A 170 22.02 -0.85 -4.64
C GLN A 170 21.74 -2.26 -5.16
N GLY A 171 22.70 -3.19 -4.93
CA GLY A 171 22.52 -4.60 -5.28
C GLY A 171 21.37 -5.24 -4.51
N GLN A 172 21.34 -5.09 -3.18
CA GLN A 172 20.27 -5.59 -2.32
C GLN A 172 18.91 -5.04 -2.72
N GLN A 173 18.82 -3.73 -2.96
CA GLN A 173 17.57 -3.10 -3.38
C GLN A 173 17.06 -3.63 -4.73
N ARG A 174 17.95 -3.83 -5.71
CA ARG A 174 17.58 -4.40 -7.00
C ARG A 174 17.15 -5.86 -6.90
N THR A 175 17.90 -6.68 -6.15
CA THR A 175 17.57 -8.08 -5.95
C THR A 175 16.25 -8.24 -5.21
N ALA A 176 16.00 -7.43 -4.18
CA ALA A 176 14.73 -7.42 -3.45
C ALA A 176 13.54 -7.00 -4.34
N ALA A 177 13.70 -5.96 -5.16
CA ALA A 177 12.68 -5.55 -6.11
C ALA A 177 12.38 -6.64 -7.17
N LEU A 178 13.41 -7.32 -7.66
CA LEU A 178 13.24 -8.47 -8.57
C LEU A 178 12.53 -9.63 -7.86
N SER A 179 12.93 -9.94 -6.62
CA SER A 179 12.28 -11.00 -5.83
C SER A 179 10.79 -10.71 -5.61
N LEU A 180 10.44 -9.46 -5.32
CA LEU A 180 9.05 -9.02 -5.18
C LEU A 180 8.28 -9.26 -6.49
N LYS A 181 8.82 -8.81 -7.62
CA LYS A 181 8.14 -8.95 -8.92
C LYS A 181 7.93 -10.42 -9.32
N LEU A 182 8.92 -11.27 -9.09
CA LEU A 182 8.78 -12.70 -9.34
C LEU A 182 7.75 -13.35 -8.40
N SER A 183 7.65 -12.86 -7.15
CA SER A 183 6.65 -13.35 -6.19
C SER A 183 5.23 -12.98 -6.59
N GLU A 184 5.02 -11.79 -7.14
CA GLU A 184 3.73 -11.36 -7.67
C GLU A 184 3.29 -12.24 -8.85
N ILE A 185 4.20 -12.52 -9.78
CA ILE A 185 3.93 -13.41 -10.91
C ILE A 185 3.51 -14.80 -10.43
N GLU A 186 4.23 -15.33 -9.44
CA GLU A 186 3.92 -16.64 -8.88
C GLU A 186 2.57 -16.64 -8.13
N LEU A 187 2.27 -15.56 -7.38
CA LEU A 187 0.99 -15.38 -6.71
C LEU A 187 -0.17 -15.32 -7.73
N VAL A 188 0.00 -14.57 -8.82
CA VAL A 188 -0.99 -14.49 -9.90
C VAL A 188 -1.23 -15.85 -10.54
N LYS A 189 -0.18 -16.63 -10.82
CA LYS A 189 -0.30 -18.01 -11.35
C LYS A 189 -1.11 -18.91 -10.42
N MET A 190 -0.87 -18.82 -9.11
CA MET A 190 -1.62 -19.60 -8.12
C MET A 190 -3.10 -19.23 -8.08
N LEU A 191 -3.44 -17.94 -8.29
CA LEU A 191 -4.81 -17.46 -8.22
C LEU A 191 -5.62 -17.71 -9.49
N ILE A 192 -4.99 -17.63 -10.67
CA ILE A 192 -5.67 -17.71 -11.97
C ILE A 192 -5.66 -19.14 -12.51
N HIS A 193 -4.84 -20.05 -11.95
CA HIS A 193 -4.56 -21.40 -12.47
C HIS A 193 -4.07 -21.41 -13.94
N ASP A 194 -3.54 -20.26 -14.40
CA ASP A 194 -3.02 -20.06 -15.74
C ASP A 194 -1.68 -19.31 -15.70
N THR A 195 -0.90 -19.42 -16.77
CA THR A 195 0.41 -18.76 -16.82
C THR A 195 0.25 -17.35 -17.37
N PRO A 196 0.46 -16.29 -16.56
CA PRO A 196 0.40 -14.94 -17.08
C PRO A 196 1.49 -14.73 -18.14
N ILE A 197 1.11 -14.18 -19.28
CA ILE A 197 2.06 -13.80 -20.32
C ILE A 197 2.71 -12.47 -19.87
N LEU A 198 3.99 -12.53 -19.56
CA LEU A 198 4.82 -11.34 -19.38
C LEU A 198 5.11 -10.74 -20.77
N LEU A 199 4.50 -9.64 -21.08
CA LEU A 199 4.80 -8.82 -22.24
C LEU A 199 5.77 -7.71 -21.86
#